data_39f5de3a75a8e2f796b159396aad7a88
#
_entry.id   39f5de3a75a8e2f796b159396aad7a88
#
_cell.length_a   1.000
_cell.length_b   1.000
_cell.length_c   1.000
_cell.angle_alpha   90.00
_cell.angle_beta   90.00
_cell.angle_gamma   90.00
#
_symmetry.space_group_name_H-M   'P 1'
#
loop_
_entity.id
_entity.type
_entity.pdbx_description
1 polymer ?
#
loop_
_entity_poly.entity_id
_entity_poly.type
_entity_poly.pdbx_seq_one_letter_code
_entity_poly.pdbx_strand_id
1 'polypeptide(L)'
;MHQQDIIEIHKGLQKAYIDNAVNSNLAYSPQFITNDYKRGVKILTHIENQLMHCDEFSISVAFINRSGFVELAETLKELERRGIRGRILTTDYLCFSEPYALDKLASLTNIQLKIYHVKDKNNGFHTKGYLFRENGIYRIIIGSANMTQTALSTNMEWNTQLVSTEQGEMAKSIVQEFERLWKDELSKSYDEFIEDYRKIYNRKKQIERLIREQHKIALQNDIVD
;
A
#
# COMPACT_ATOMS: atom_id res chain seq x y z
N MET A 1 -22.55 11.35 7.26
CA MET A 1 -22.75 9.92 7.59
C MET A 1 -24.20 9.72 8.03
N HIS A 2 -24.90 8.80 7.42
CA HIS A 2 -26.31 8.53 7.76
C HIS A 2 -26.41 7.58 8.97
N GLN A 3 -27.46 7.73 9.78
CA GLN A 3 -27.68 6.82 10.92
C GLN A 3 -27.79 5.36 10.48
N GLN A 4 -28.27 5.12 9.27
CA GLN A 4 -28.34 3.77 8.67
C GLN A 4 -26.97 3.15 8.48
N ASP A 5 -25.94 3.92 8.10
CA ASP A 5 -24.57 3.41 7.93
C ASP A 5 -24.00 2.88 9.26
N ILE A 6 -24.28 3.56 10.37
CA ILE A 6 -23.84 3.14 11.70
C ILE A 6 -24.48 1.80 12.07
N ILE A 7 -25.76 1.63 11.81
CA ILE A 7 -26.49 0.39 12.08
C ILE A 7 -25.90 -0.77 11.27
N GLU A 8 -25.60 -0.54 9.99
CA GLU A 8 -25.02 -1.57 9.12
C GLU A 8 -23.57 -1.93 9.53
N ILE A 9 -22.76 -0.94 9.95
CA ILE A 9 -21.44 -1.20 10.51
C ILE A 9 -21.53 -2.06 11.78
N HIS A 10 -22.47 -1.77 12.69
CA HIS A 10 -22.68 -2.58 13.89
C HIS A 10 -23.04 -4.03 13.55
N LYS A 11 -23.97 -4.24 12.62
CA LYS A 11 -24.32 -5.59 12.15
C LYS A 11 -23.13 -6.29 11.51
N GLY A 12 -22.35 -5.56 10.70
CA GLY A 12 -21.15 -6.08 10.07
C GLY A 12 -20.10 -6.56 11.08
N LEU A 13 -19.87 -5.78 12.14
CA LEU A 13 -18.96 -6.14 13.22
C LEU A 13 -19.46 -7.40 13.98
N GLN A 14 -20.75 -7.47 14.32
CA GLN A 14 -21.32 -8.66 14.97
C GLN A 14 -21.12 -9.89 14.11
N LYS A 15 -21.49 -9.85 12.83
CA LYS A 15 -21.33 -10.97 11.90
C LYS A 15 -19.89 -11.43 11.76
N ALA A 16 -18.93 -10.48 11.67
CA ALA A 16 -17.54 -10.81 11.43
C ALA A 16 -16.82 -11.37 12.66
N TYR A 17 -17.13 -10.88 13.87
CA TYR A 17 -16.36 -11.17 15.08
C TYR A 17 -17.12 -11.95 16.15
N ILE A 18 -18.45 -11.94 16.13
CA ILE A 18 -19.24 -12.46 17.25
C ILE A 18 -20.18 -13.57 16.80
N ASP A 19 -21.07 -13.31 15.83
CA ASP A 19 -22.14 -14.21 15.45
C ASP A 19 -22.45 -14.13 13.95
N ASN A 20 -22.36 -15.26 13.26
CA ASN A 20 -22.65 -15.37 11.82
C ASN A 20 -24.16 -15.44 11.51
N ALA A 21 -25.02 -15.59 12.51
CA ALA A 21 -26.48 -15.56 12.33
C ALA A 21 -27.00 -14.15 12.05
N VAL A 22 -26.22 -13.12 12.35
CA VAL A 22 -26.59 -11.73 12.04
C VAL A 22 -26.43 -11.45 10.56
N ASN A 23 -27.50 -11.07 9.89
CA ASN A 23 -27.45 -10.62 8.50
C ASN A 23 -26.88 -9.19 8.42
N SER A 24 -25.83 -9.01 7.63
CA SER A 24 -25.21 -7.71 7.38
C SER A 24 -24.89 -7.49 5.92
N ASN A 25 -24.81 -6.23 5.51
CA ASN A 25 -24.29 -5.84 4.22
C ASN A 25 -22.76 -6.00 4.22
N LEU A 26 -22.22 -6.79 3.26
CA LEU A 26 -20.78 -7.04 3.11
C LEU A 26 -19.96 -5.76 2.94
N ALA A 27 -20.55 -4.69 2.39
CA ALA A 27 -19.86 -3.40 2.23
C ALA A 27 -19.46 -2.74 3.56
N TYR A 28 -20.10 -3.12 4.67
CA TYR A 28 -19.87 -2.58 6.00
C TYR A 28 -19.29 -3.59 6.99
N SER A 29 -19.02 -4.81 6.55
CA SER A 29 -18.44 -5.83 7.42
C SER A 29 -16.92 -5.92 7.25
N PRO A 30 -16.17 -6.17 8.33
CA PRO A 30 -14.77 -6.53 8.21
C PRO A 30 -14.61 -7.81 7.37
N GLN A 31 -13.56 -7.84 6.56
CA GLN A 31 -13.31 -8.94 5.63
C GLN A 31 -11.84 -9.37 5.71
N PHE A 32 -11.60 -10.67 5.66
CA PHE A 32 -10.29 -11.21 5.38
C PHE A 32 -10.09 -11.22 3.86
N ILE A 33 -8.98 -10.64 3.39
CA ILE A 33 -8.65 -10.49 1.98
C ILE A 33 -7.34 -11.20 1.68
N THR A 34 -7.35 -12.04 0.67
CA THR A 34 -6.16 -12.73 0.16
C THR A 34 -6.25 -12.84 -1.35
N ASN A 35 -5.12 -13.12 -2.00
CA ASN A 35 -5.15 -13.52 -3.40
C ASN A 35 -5.53 -14.99 -3.52
N ASP A 36 -6.51 -15.32 -4.34
CA ASP A 36 -6.87 -16.68 -4.70
C ASP A 36 -7.00 -16.78 -6.22
N TYR A 37 -5.93 -17.26 -6.85
CA TYR A 37 -5.86 -17.38 -8.32
C TYR A 37 -6.97 -18.27 -8.88
N LYS A 38 -7.33 -19.36 -8.20
CA LYS A 38 -8.34 -20.31 -8.67
C LYS A 38 -9.75 -19.70 -8.67
N ARG A 39 -10.01 -18.82 -7.72
CA ARG A 39 -11.30 -18.12 -7.58
C ARG A 39 -11.32 -16.75 -8.26
N GLY A 40 -10.20 -16.31 -8.83
CA GLY A 40 -10.07 -15.00 -9.43
C GLY A 40 -10.10 -13.83 -8.43
N VAL A 41 -9.89 -14.10 -7.13
CA VAL A 41 -9.89 -13.07 -6.08
C VAL A 41 -8.51 -12.44 -6.00
N LYS A 42 -8.47 -11.10 -6.01
CA LYS A 42 -7.24 -10.33 -5.92
C LYS A 42 -7.38 -9.19 -4.92
N ILE A 43 -6.34 -8.93 -4.14
CA ILE A 43 -6.25 -7.76 -3.28
C ILE A 43 -6.35 -6.47 -4.10
N LEU A 44 -5.79 -6.46 -5.31
CA LEU A 44 -5.90 -5.37 -6.28
C LEU A 44 -7.35 -4.91 -6.45
N THR A 45 -8.27 -5.83 -6.71
CA THR A 45 -9.69 -5.51 -6.94
C THR A 45 -10.34 -4.81 -5.74
N HIS A 46 -9.97 -5.22 -4.52
CA HIS A 46 -10.45 -4.54 -3.31
C HIS A 46 -9.90 -3.11 -3.21
N ILE A 47 -8.61 -2.91 -3.48
CA ILE A 47 -7.98 -1.59 -3.45
C ILE A 47 -8.59 -0.67 -4.53
N GLU A 48 -8.71 -1.14 -5.77
CA GLU A 48 -9.31 -0.38 -6.86
C GLU A 48 -10.74 0.04 -6.56
N ASN A 49 -11.55 -0.88 -6.03
CA ASN A 49 -12.92 -0.58 -5.65
C ASN A 49 -12.99 0.52 -4.57
N GLN A 50 -12.12 0.49 -3.56
CA GLN A 50 -12.09 1.54 -2.54
C GLN A 50 -11.59 2.87 -3.11
N LEU A 51 -10.55 2.87 -3.94
CA LEU A 51 -10.04 4.06 -4.62
C LEU A 51 -11.14 4.74 -5.46
N MET A 52 -11.90 3.97 -6.23
CA MET A 52 -12.94 4.52 -7.11
C MET A 52 -14.10 5.19 -6.37
N HIS A 53 -14.32 4.87 -5.09
CA HIS A 53 -15.43 5.39 -4.29
C HIS A 53 -15.01 6.39 -3.21
N CYS A 54 -13.71 6.56 -2.94
CA CYS A 54 -13.26 7.45 -1.87
C CYS A 54 -13.31 8.94 -2.25
N ASP A 55 -13.40 9.80 -1.22
CA ASP A 55 -13.22 11.25 -1.29
C ASP A 55 -11.75 11.64 -1.15
N GLU A 56 -10.98 10.83 -0.44
CA GLU A 56 -9.53 10.95 -0.25
C GLU A 56 -8.92 9.61 0.14
N PHE A 57 -7.62 9.45 -0.10
CA PHE A 57 -6.90 8.24 0.30
C PHE A 57 -5.51 8.52 0.86
N SER A 58 -5.04 7.61 1.71
CA SER A 58 -3.67 7.60 2.20
C SER A 58 -3.12 6.17 2.15
N ILE A 59 -1.93 6.01 1.61
CA ILE A 59 -1.27 4.72 1.44
C ILE A 59 0.09 4.77 2.12
N SER A 60 0.37 3.80 3.00
CA SER A 60 1.68 3.61 3.62
C SER A 60 2.17 2.21 3.31
N VAL A 61 3.18 2.09 2.44
CA VAL A 61 3.74 0.81 2.01
C VAL A 61 5.26 0.85 1.97
N ALA A 62 5.89 -0.24 2.38
CA ALA A 62 7.35 -0.30 2.39
C ALA A 62 7.93 -0.30 0.97
N PHE A 63 7.28 -0.97 0.01
CA PHE A 63 7.83 -1.14 -1.33
C PHE A 63 6.83 -0.79 -2.41
N ILE A 64 7.33 -0.04 -3.41
CA ILE A 64 6.58 0.32 -4.61
C ILE A 64 7.45 -0.01 -5.82
N ASN A 65 6.99 -0.90 -6.68
CA ASN A 65 7.70 -1.21 -7.92
C ASN A 65 6.91 -0.80 -9.16
N ARG A 66 7.58 -0.81 -10.30
CA ARG A 66 6.97 -0.47 -11.60
C ARG A 66 5.73 -1.29 -11.89
N SER A 67 5.78 -2.60 -11.65
CA SER A 67 4.66 -3.49 -11.97
C SER A 67 3.46 -3.21 -11.06
N GLY A 68 3.66 -2.89 -9.77
CA GLY A 68 2.58 -2.50 -8.87
C GLY A 68 1.94 -1.16 -9.24
N PHE A 69 2.77 -0.17 -9.65
CA PHE A 69 2.23 1.08 -10.19
C PHE A 69 1.39 0.84 -11.44
N VAL A 70 1.85 0.01 -12.39
CA VAL A 70 1.14 -0.26 -13.64
C VAL A 70 -0.25 -0.85 -13.40
N GLU A 71 -0.41 -1.74 -12.42
CA GLU A 71 -1.71 -2.30 -12.04
C GLU A 71 -2.71 -1.21 -11.62
N LEU A 72 -2.25 -0.17 -10.94
CA LEU A 72 -3.11 0.91 -10.41
C LEU A 72 -3.13 2.17 -11.29
N ALA A 73 -2.34 2.22 -12.38
CA ALA A 73 -2.09 3.44 -13.14
C ALA A 73 -3.36 4.09 -13.68
N GLU A 74 -4.26 3.33 -14.27
CA GLU A 74 -5.50 3.86 -14.85
C GLU A 74 -6.46 4.35 -13.75
N THR A 75 -6.57 3.62 -12.64
CA THR A 75 -7.35 4.04 -11.47
C THR A 75 -6.81 5.36 -10.90
N LEU A 76 -5.49 5.48 -10.72
CA LEU A 76 -4.87 6.70 -10.18
C LEU A 76 -5.04 7.90 -11.12
N LYS A 77 -4.95 7.72 -12.44
CA LYS A 77 -5.25 8.78 -13.43
C LYS A 77 -6.71 9.22 -13.38
N GLU A 78 -7.64 8.29 -13.21
CA GLU A 78 -9.05 8.63 -13.06
C GLU A 78 -9.28 9.45 -11.78
N LEU A 79 -8.60 9.11 -10.68
CA LEU A 79 -8.65 9.91 -9.44
C LEU A 79 -8.05 11.30 -9.65
N GLU A 80 -6.97 11.43 -10.42
CA GLU A 80 -6.41 12.73 -10.81
C GLU A 80 -7.43 13.56 -11.58
N ARG A 81 -8.06 12.98 -12.61
CA ARG A 81 -9.11 13.66 -13.38
C ARG A 81 -10.29 14.11 -12.54
N ARG A 82 -10.64 13.36 -11.49
CA ARG A 82 -11.69 13.68 -10.52
C ARG A 82 -11.25 14.64 -9.42
N GLY A 83 -9.95 14.95 -9.33
CA GLY A 83 -9.39 15.80 -8.27
C GLY A 83 -9.38 15.17 -6.88
N ILE A 84 -9.46 13.83 -6.80
CA ILE A 84 -9.43 13.09 -5.53
C ILE A 84 -8.01 13.11 -4.97
N ARG A 85 -7.84 13.65 -3.76
CA ARG A 85 -6.51 13.82 -3.16
C ARG A 85 -5.97 12.51 -2.60
N GLY A 86 -4.69 12.27 -2.86
CA GLY A 86 -3.96 11.11 -2.36
C GLY A 86 -2.67 11.49 -1.65
N ARG A 87 -2.34 10.74 -0.60
CA ARG A 87 -1.06 10.81 0.09
C ARG A 87 -0.42 9.42 0.08
N ILE A 88 0.82 9.33 -0.37
CA ILE A 88 1.55 8.07 -0.42
C ILE A 88 2.85 8.22 0.35
N LEU A 89 3.06 7.36 1.34
CA LEU A 89 4.28 7.25 2.12
C LEU A 89 4.94 5.91 1.85
N THR A 90 6.18 5.94 1.39
CA THR A 90 7.02 4.76 1.23
C THR A 90 8.36 4.96 1.93
N THR A 91 9.34 4.11 1.70
CA THR A 91 10.65 4.19 2.36
C THR A 91 11.80 3.89 1.41
N ASP A 92 12.98 4.35 1.77
CA ASP A 92 14.25 3.97 1.17
C ASP A 92 14.82 2.66 1.74
N TYR A 93 14.15 2.08 2.72
CA TYR A 93 14.58 0.84 3.37
C TYR A 93 14.87 -0.26 2.36
N LEU A 94 16.08 -0.80 2.42
CA LEU A 94 16.59 -1.81 1.51
C LEU A 94 16.58 -1.43 0.00
N CYS A 95 16.26 -0.19 -0.37
CA CYS A 95 16.16 0.27 -1.76
C CYS A 95 15.32 -0.67 -2.66
N PHE A 96 14.14 -1.07 -2.20
CA PHE A 96 13.24 -1.92 -2.98
C PHE A 96 12.20 -1.14 -3.78
N SER A 97 11.92 0.11 -3.41
CA SER A 97 11.06 0.98 -4.20
C SER A 97 11.78 1.41 -5.49
N GLU A 98 11.12 1.26 -6.63
CA GLU A 98 11.74 1.58 -7.92
C GLU A 98 11.56 3.08 -8.26
N PRO A 99 12.66 3.80 -8.59
CA PRO A 99 12.59 5.22 -8.95
C PRO A 99 11.56 5.52 -10.04
N TYR A 100 11.44 4.66 -11.05
CA TYR A 100 10.43 4.80 -12.10
C TYR A 100 8.99 4.91 -11.55
N ALA A 101 8.64 4.04 -10.59
CA ALA A 101 7.31 4.06 -9.99
C ALA A 101 7.07 5.32 -9.15
N LEU A 102 8.10 5.73 -8.41
CA LEU A 102 8.09 6.97 -7.61
C LEU A 102 7.92 8.21 -8.50
N ASP A 103 8.65 8.27 -9.64
CA ASP A 103 8.54 9.34 -10.63
C ASP A 103 7.12 9.46 -11.18
N LYS A 104 6.51 8.32 -11.52
CA LYS A 104 5.16 8.26 -12.05
C LYS A 104 4.10 8.67 -11.02
N LEU A 105 4.24 8.25 -9.76
CA LEU A 105 3.36 8.68 -8.69
C LEU A 105 3.48 10.17 -8.40
N ALA A 106 4.72 10.70 -8.36
CA ALA A 106 4.97 12.13 -8.13
C ALA A 106 4.52 13.01 -9.30
N SER A 107 4.39 12.46 -10.52
CA SER A 107 3.87 13.20 -11.67
C SER A 107 2.35 13.40 -11.66
N LEU A 108 1.61 12.69 -10.79
CA LEU A 108 0.17 12.87 -10.64
C LEU A 108 -0.11 14.07 -9.73
N THR A 109 -0.85 15.06 -10.24
CA THR A 109 -1.04 16.36 -9.58
C THR A 109 -1.87 16.31 -8.31
N ASN A 110 -2.66 15.27 -8.14
CA ASN A 110 -3.51 15.02 -6.98
C ASN A 110 -2.81 14.20 -5.88
N ILE A 111 -1.58 13.71 -6.10
CA ILE A 111 -0.86 12.85 -5.16
C ILE A 111 0.31 13.60 -4.53
N GLN A 112 0.38 13.56 -3.21
CA GLN A 112 1.57 13.93 -2.46
C GLN A 112 2.35 12.67 -2.12
N LEU A 113 3.60 12.58 -2.57
CA LEU A 113 4.49 11.46 -2.30
C LEU A 113 5.58 11.88 -1.31
N LYS A 114 5.74 11.11 -0.24
CA LYS A 114 6.85 11.22 0.70
C LYS A 114 7.59 9.91 0.84
N ILE A 115 8.86 10.02 1.22
CA ILE A 115 9.74 8.87 1.47
C ILE A 115 10.27 8.99 2.90
N TYR A 116 10.03 7.97 3.71
CA TYR A 116 10.57 7.86 5.07
C TYR A 116 12.01 7.36 5.00
N HIS A 117 12.94 8.19 5.45
CA HIS A 117 14.38 7.85 5.47
C HIS A 117 14.72 7.02 6.69
N VAL A 118 15.15 5.77 6.49
CA VAL A 118 15.56 4.87 7.57
C VAL A 118 17.02 5.11 7.94
N LYS A 119 17.25 5.84 9.04
CA LYS A 119 18.60 6.12 9.57
C LYS A 119 19.25 4.90 10.22
N ASP A 120 18.46 4.11 10.94
CA ASP A 120 18.93 2.92 11.67
C ASP A 120 18.35 1.65 11.04
N LYS A 121 19.23 0.76 10.60
CA LYS A 121 18.82 -0.52 10.01
C LYS A 121 18.06 -1.45 10.98
N ASN A 122 18.17 -1.20 12.28
CA ASN A 122 17.43 -1.95 13.30
C ASN A 122 15.98 -1.50 13.43
N ASN A 123 15.64 -0.31 12.93
CA ASN A 123 14.31 0.28 13.00
C ASN A 123 13.74 0.45 11.58
N GLY A 124 13.50 -0.68 10.90
CA GLY A 124 13.00 -0.67 9.52
C GLY A 124 11.57 -0.15 9.41
N PHE A 125 11.27 0.53 8.29
CA PHE A 125 9.92 0.88 7.91
C PHE A 125 9.30 -0.26 7.09
N HIS A 126 8.22 -0.89 7.59
CA HIS A 126 7.63 -2.06 6.93
C HIS A 126 6.09 -2.08 6.95
N THR A 127 5.48 -0.89 6.96
CA THR A 127 4.01 -0.74 6.97
C THR A 127 3.39 -1.17 5.63
N LYS A 128 2.16 -1.67 5.66
CA LYS A 128 1.29 -1.90 4.51
C LYS A 128 -0.14 -1.58 4.94
N GLY A 129 -0.51 -0.35 4.69
CA GLY A 129 -1.82 0.19 5.01
C GLY A 129 -2.36 1.03 3.86
N TYR A 130 -3.61 0.79 3.51
CA TYR A 130 -4.36 1.52 2.51
C TYR A 130 -5.60 2.07 3.19
N LEU A 131 -5.70 3.38 3.30
CA LEU A 131 -6.75 4.10 4.02
C LEU A 131 -7.59 4.88 3.00
N PHE A 132 -8.88 4.63 3.01
CA PHE A 132 -9.85 5.29 2.13
C PHE A 132 -10.93 5.92 2.98
N ARG A 133 -11.25 7.18 2.70
CA ARG A 133 -12.32 7.90 3.37
C ARG A 133 -13.43 8.21 2.37
N GLU A 134 -14.65 7.89 2.74
CA GLU A 134 -15.86 8.17 1.95
C GLU A 134 -16.99 8.58 2.89
N ASN A 135 -17.51 9.79 2.74
CA ASN A 135 -18.67 10.30 3.51
C ASN A 135 -18.55 10.13 5.04
N GLY A 136 -17.33 10.30 5.61
CA GLY A 136 -17.07 10.14 7.05
C GLY A 136 -16.95 8.67 7.51
N ILE A 137 -16.83 7.74 6.57
CA ILE A 137 -16.53 6.33 6.83
C ILE A 137 -15.11 6.04 6.34
N TYR A 138 -14.33 5.38 7.18
CA TYR A 138 -13.04 4.81 6.79
C TYR A 138 -13.19 3.36 6.38
N ARG A 139 -12.62 3.02 5.22
CA ARG A 139 -12.32 1.66 4.80
C ARG A 139 -10.81 1.50 4.78
N ILE A 140 -10.31 0.58 5.56
CA ILE A 140 -8.87 0.46 5.81
C ILE A 140 -8.46 -0.97 5.51
N ILE A 141 -7.49 -1.15 4.63
CA ILE A 141 -6.87 -2.43 4.33
C ILE A 141 -5.49 -2.45 4.97
N ILE A 142 -5.25 -3.38 5.89
CA ILE A 142 -3.97 -3.58 6.55
C ILE A 142 -3.57 -5.05 6.44
N GLY A 143 -2.27 -5.28 6.17
CA GLY A 143 -1.76 -6.65 6.12
C GLY A 143 -0.34 -6.73 5.59
N SER A 144 -0.09 -7.70 4.71
CA SER A 144 1.25 -7.98 4.18
C SER A 144 1.51 -7.39 2.78
N ALA A 145 0.48 -6.92 2.05
CA ALA A 145 0.59 -6.54 0.65
C ALA A 145 1.28 -5.19 0.43
N ASN A 146 2.45 -5.19 -0.21
CA ASN A 146 3.09 -4.01 -0.75
C ASN A 146 2.46 -3.58 -2.10
N MET A 147 2.81 -2.41 -2.62
CA MET A 147 2.41 -1.96 -3.96
C MET A 147 3.33 -2.58 -5.02
N THR A 148 3.20 -3.90 -5.18
CA THR A 148 3.87 -4.71 -6.20
C THR A 148 2.84 -5.61 -6.87
N GLN A 149 3.02 -5.87 -8.16
CA GLN A 149 2.06 -6.71 -8.90
C GLN A 149 1.88 -8.09 -8.25
N THR A 150 2.96 -8.68 -7.78
CA THR A 150 2.88 -10.00 -7.11
C THR A 150 2.10 -9.95 -5.82
N ALA A 151 2.32 -8.95 -4.96
CA ALA A 151 1.57 -8.81 -3.71
C ALA A 151 0.10 -8.47 -3.96
N LEU A 152 -0.19 -7.64 -4.96
CA LEU A 152 -1.55 -7.23 -5.28
C LEU A 152 -2.38 -8.31 -5.97
N SER A 153 -1.75 -9.28 -6.67
CA SER A 153 -2.48 -10.15 -7.60
C SER A 153 -2.18 -11.65 -7.48
N THR A 154 -0.98 -12.07 -7.02
CA THR A 154 -0.55 -13.47 -7.17
C THR A 154 0.03 -14.12 -5.91
N ASN A 155 0.80 -13.38 -5.10
CA ASN A 155 1.39 -13.92 -3.87
C ASN A 155 0.32 -14.28 -2.84
N MET A 156 0.63 -15.24 -1.98
CA MET A 156 -0.15 -15.48 -0.77
C MET A 156 0.06 -14.32 0.20
N GLU A 157 -0.90 -13.44 0.27
CA GLU A 157 -0.90 -12.27 1.15
C GLU A 157 -2.11 -12.33 2.07
N TRP A 158 -1.91 -11.95 3.32
CA TRP A 158 -2.98 -11.86 4.31
C TRP A 158 -3.25 -10.40 4.65
N ASN A 159 -4.47 -9.98 4.39
CA ASN A 159 -4.91 -8.64 4.71
C ASN A 159 -6.29 -8.68 5.35
N THR A 160 -6.57 -7.66 6.14
CA THR A 160 -7.92 -7.42 6.64
C THR A 160 -8.43 -6.09 6.14
N GLN A 161 -9.67 -6.03 5.72
CA GLN A 161 -10.40 -4.79 5.47
C GLN A 161 -11.25 -4.49 6.68
N LEU A 162 -11.10 -3.30 7.22
CA LEU A 162 -11.87 -2.77 8.32
C LEU A 162 -12.80 -1.67 7.80
N VAL A 163 -13.99 -1.58 8.37
CA VAL A 163 -14.93 -0.48 8.13
C VAL A 163 -15.22 0.18 9.47
N SER A 164 -15.04 1.49 9.52
CA SER A 164 -15.22 2.25 10.77
C SER A 164 -15.72 3.65 10.47
N THR A 165 -16.37 4.26 11.44
CA THR A 165 -16.63 5.70 11.42
C THR A 165 -15.40 6.47 11.83
N GLU A 166 -15.39 7.78 11.61
CA GLU A 166 -14.33 8.69 12.10
C GLU A 166 -14.20 8.67 13.65
N GLN A 167 -15.22 8.19 14.36
CA GLN A 167 -15.21 8.11 15.81
C GLN A 167 -14.68 6.76 16.35
N GLY A 168 -14.49 5.76 15.47
CA GLY A 168 -14.00 4.45 15.88
C GLY A 168 -12.53 4.51 16.34
N GLU A 169 -12.21 3.94 17.50
CA GLU A 169 -10.86 4.00 18.09
C GLU A 169 -9.79 3.39 17.19
N MET A 170 -10.09 2.29 16.51
CA MET A 170 -9.13 1.66 15.61
C MET A 170 -8.81 2.55 14.40
N ALA A 171 -9.83 3.14 13.76
CA ALA A 171 -9.62 4.06 12.64
C ALA A 171 -8.83 5.30 13.08
N LYS A 172 -9.18 5.89 14.24
CA LYS A 172 -8.43 7.00 14.82
C LYS A 172 -6.96 6.66 15.03
N SER A 173 -6.69 5.51 15.65
CA SER A 173 -5.32 5.07 15.95
C SER A 173 -4.49 4.89 14.68
N ILE A 174 -5.07 4.28 13.64
CA ILE A 174 -4.40 4.05 12.36
C ILE A 174 -4.15 5.37 11.62
N VAL A 175 -5.14 6.25 11.58
CA VAL A 175 -5.02 7.58 10.96
C VAL A 175 -3.98 8.42 11.71
N GLN A 176 -4.01 8.43 13.03
CA GLN A 176 -3.04 9.15 13.86
C GLN A 176 -1.61 8.63 13.63
N GLU A 177 -1.42 7.32 13.51
CA GLU A 177 -0.10 6.74 13.23
C GLU A 177 0.38 7.11 11.82
N PHE A 178 -0.51 7.09 10.80
CA PHE A 178 -0.17 7.59 9.48
C PHE A 178 0.23 9.07 9.53
N GLU A 179 -0.53 9.93 10.24
CA GLU A 179 -0.22 11.34 10.41
C GLU A 179 1.10 11.58 11.14
N ARG A 180 1.39 10.78 12.16
CA ARG A 180 2.67 10.83 12.88
C ARG A 180 3.84 10.55 11.92
N LEU A 181 3.77 9.45 11.16
CA LEU A 181 4.78 9.10 10.17
C LEU A 181 4.88 10.14 9.06
N TRP A 182 3.75 10.65 8.59
CA TRP A 182 3.71 11.65 7.53
C TRP A 182 4.36 12.99 7.90
N LYS A 183 4.25 13.38 9.17
CA LYS A 183 4.81 14.63 9.73
C LYS A 183 6.19 14.45 10.34
N ASP A 184 6.68 13.24 10.44
CA ASP A 184 8.01 12.93 10.95
C ASP A 184 9.10 13.67 10.15
N GLU A 185 10.14 14.15 10.84
CA GLU A 185 11.28 14.83 10.20
C GLU A 185 12.04 13.96 9.19
N LEU A 186 11.90 12.63 9.31
CA LEU A 186 12.49 11.65 8.40
C LEU A 186 11.64 11.43 7.13
N SER A 187 10.40 11.92 7.10
CA SER A 187 9.51 11.85 5.95
C SER A 187 9.74 13.02 5.02
N LYS A 188 10.63 12.84 4.05
CA LYS A 188 11.01 13.84 3.06
C LYS A 188 10.05 13.84 1.88
N SER A 189 9.81 15.03 1.31
CA SER A 189 9.08 15.14 0.05
C SER A 189 9.87 14.46 -1.09
N TYR A 190 9.14 14.07 -2.13
CA TYR A 190 9.76 13.43 -3.29
C TYR A 190 10.94 14.23 -3.85
N ASP A 191 10.78 15.55 -4.05
CA ASP A 191 11.79 16.41 -4.63
C ASP A 191 13.05 16.53 -3.76
N GLU A 192 12.90 16.50 -2.43
CA GLU A 192 14.03 16.55 -1.49
C GLU A 192 14.86 15.28 -1.47
N PHE A 193 14.31 14.15 -1.90
CA PHE A 193 14.93 12.85 -1.68
C PHE A 193 15.33 12.12 -2.96
N ILE A 194 14.63 12.29 -4.07
CA ILE A 194 14.68 11.38 -5.21
C ILE A 194 16.07 11.31 -5.87
N GLU A 195 16.79 12.44 -5.97
CA GLU A 195 18.07 12.46 -6.65
C GLU A 195 19.14 11.62 -5.93
N ASP A 196 19.20 11.70 -4.61
CA ASP A 196 20.16 10.91 -3.83
C ASP A 196 19.72 9.44 -3.74
N TYR A 197 18.42 9.19 -3.60
CA TYR A 197 17.89 7.84 -3.65
C TYR A 197 18.20 7.13 -4.97
N ARG A 198 18.07 7.81 -6.10
CA ARG A 198 18.37 7.28 -7.43
C ARG A 198 19.82 6.86 -7.56
N LYS A 199 20.76 7.64 -7.02
CA LYS A 199 22.19 7.28 -6.98
C LYS A 199 22.42 6.00 -6.19
N ILE A 200 21.83 5.91 -4.98
CA ILE A 200 21.97 4.74 -4.10
C ILE A 200 21.33 3.51 -4.75
N TYR A 201 20.13 3.64 -5.29
CA TYR A 201 19.40 2.58 -5.99
C TYR A 201 20.20 2.01 -7.16
N ASN A 202 20.71 2.89 -8.05
CA ASN A 202 21.49 2.48 -9.22
C ASN A 202 22.79 1.79 -8.83
N ARG A 203 23.49 2.31 -7.80
CA ARG A 203 24.71 1.65 -7.27
C ARG A 203 24.40 0.26 -6.73
N LYS A 204 23.32 0.11 -5.97
CA LYS A 204 22.89 -1.20 -5.47
C LYS A 204 22.57 -2.16 -6.61
N LYS A 205 21.84 -1.72 -7.63
CA LYS A 205 21.50 -2.56 -8.80
C LYS A 205 22.73 -2.98 -9.58
N GLN A 206 23.73 -2.11 -9.69
CA GLN A 206 24.99 -2.46 -10.31
C GLN A 206 25.74 -3.55 -9.53
N ILE A 207 25.80 -3.43 -8.21
CA ILE A 207 26.42 -4.45 -7.34
C ILE A 207 25.69 -5.79 -7.44
N GLU A 208 24.36 -5.79 -7.37
CA GLU A 208 23.54 -7.00 -7.52
C GLU A 208 23.78 -7.69 -8.87
N ARG A 209 23.95 -6.90 -9.94
CA ARG A 209 24.26 -7.45 -11.27
C ARG A 209 25.63 -8.12 -11.30
N LEU A 210 26.67 -7.46 -10.77
CA LEU A 210 28.03 -8.01 -10.72
C LEU A 210 28.07 -9.31 -9.90
N ILE A 211 27.38 -9.36 -8.76
CA ILE A 211 27.30 -10.58 -7.94
C ILE A 211 26.65 -11.73 -8.73
N ARG A 212 25.56 -11.47 -9.45
CA ARG A 212 24.89 -12.49 -10.27
C ARG A 212 25.78 -12.98 -11.42
N GLU A 213 26.54 -12.09 -12.05
CA GLU A 213 27.49 -12.45 -13.13
C GLU A 213 28.60 -13.33 -12.58
N GLN A 214 29.17 -13.01 -11.41
CA GLN A 214 30.18 -13.84 -10.76
C GLN A 214 29.65 -15.22 -10.37
N HIS A 215 28.43 -15.30 -9.81
CA HIS A 215 27.80 -16.60 -9.48
C HIS A 215 27.58 -17.47 -10.74
N LYS A 216 27.19 -16.87 -11.87
CA LYS A 216 27.04 -17.62 -13.13
C LYS A 216 28.36 -18.20 -13.62
N ILE A 217 29.44 -17.43 -13.53
CA ILE A 217 30.78 -17.88 -13.92
C ILE A 217 31.24 -19.02 -13.01
N ALA A 218 31.06 -18.88 -11.70
CA ALA A 218 31.43 -19.95 -10.74
C ALA A 218 30.68 -21.27 -11.05
N LEU A 219 29.36 -21.21 -11.25
CA LEU A 219 28.56 -22.40 -11.59
C LEU A 219 28.95 -23.02 -12.94
N GLN A 220 29.42 -22.24 -13.90
CA GLN A 220 29.92 -22.77 -15.18
C GLN A 220 31.27 -23.51 -15.04
N ASN A 221 32.12 -23.03 -14.14
CA ASN A 221 33.41 -23.68 -13.87
C ASN A 221 33.26 -24.99 -13.11
N ASP A 222 32.28 -25.06 -12.16
CA ASP A 222 32.00 -26.29 -11.40
C ASP A 222 31.35 -27.42 -12.24
N ILE A 223 30.88 -27.13 -13.45
CA ILE A 223 30.29 -28.13 -14.38
C ILE A 223 31.34 -28.72 -15.34
N VAL A 224 32.52 -28.10 -15.42
CA VAL A 224 33.58 -28.47 -16.38
C VAL A 224 34.66 -29.39 -15.75
N ASP A 225 34.64 -29.55 -14.43
CA ASP A 225 35.42 -30.52 -13.69
C ASP A 225 34.63 -31.80 -13.36
#